data_d9ed3c2e57a3814c365739674ef30cab
#
_entry.id   d9ed3c2e57a3814c365739674ef30cab
#
_cell.length_a   1.000
_cell.length_b   1.000
_cell.length_c   1.000
_cell.angle_alpha   90.00
_cell.angle_beta   90.00
_cell.angle_gamma   90.00
#
_symmetry.space_group_name_H-M   'P 1'
#
loop_
_entity.id
_entity.type
_entity.pdbx_description
1 polymer ?
#
loop_
_entity_poly.entity_id
_entity_poly.type
_entity_poly.pdbx_seq_one_letter_code
_entity_poly.pdbx_strand_id
1 'polypeptide(L)'
;MKTYTKNPINPRDTRTFKGKDGKKEKEKFAVVPIPNTIETYVVSNYGRIFNVDKAYELEKRPLRKEDPKYLVTRINTRTDDNKVNCGSYAVNVLVANTFVKKSKRDVALNRVIVHPIDWDASNSRYCNLQWVNRTELSILKDIRDGKTEEKDYVRYVCLLLQLGYLNDDIKAIINLPMKAKVKFINDIRKRSIYPYICAKYKY
;
A
#
# COMPACT_ATOMS: atom_id res chain seq x y z
N MET A 1 -10.07 -6.34 -15.84
CA MET A 1 -10.02 -7.17 -14.61
C MET A 1 -11.22 -8.11 -14.65
N LYS A 2 -11.01 -9.44 -14.78
CA LYS A 2 -12.12 -10.41 -14.74
C LYS A 2 -12.60 -10.53 -13.30
N THR A 3 -13.77 -10.03 -12.99
CA THR A 3 -14.44 -10.28 -11.70
C THR A 3 -14.92 -11.72 -11.69
N TYR A 4 -14.52 -12.45 -10.67
CA TYR A 4 -14.99 -13.82 -10.50
C TYR A 4 -16.44 -13.77 -10.00
N THR A 5 -17.40 -14.12 -10.87
CA THR A 5 -18.82 -14.03 -10.58
C THR A 5 -19.35 -15.22 -9.77
N LYS A 6 -18.62 -16.34 -9.72
CA LYS A 6 -18.94 -17.47 -8.82
C LYS A 6 -18.16 -17.26 -7.52
N ASN A 7 -18.90 -17.07 -6.43
CA ASN A 7 -18.32 -17.00 -5.10
C ASN A 7 -17.71 -18.39 -4.78
N PRO A 8 -16.34 -18.52 -4.73
CA PRO A 8 -15.71 -19.82 -4.49
C PRO A 8 -15.92 -20.31 -3.06
N ILE A 9 -16.62 -19.53 -2.28
CA ILE A 9 -16.87 -19.74 -0.86
C ILE A 9 -18.37 -19.76 -0.65
N ASN A 10 -18.82 -20.61 0.27
CA ASN A 10 -20.18 -20.57 0.75
C ASN A 10 -20.53 -19.09 1.11
N PRO A 11 -21.66 -18.53 0.61
CA PRO A 11 -22.08 -17.16 0.95
C PRO A 11 -22.14 -16.88 2.46
N ARG A 12 -22.30 -17.91 3.29
CA ARG A 12 -22.26 -17.84 4.75
C ARG A 12 -20.87 -17.50 5.32
N ASP A 13 -19.80 -17.77 4.56
CA ASP A 13 -18.41 -17.52 4.97
C ASP A 13 -17.88 -16.14 4.52
N THR A 14 -18.71 -15.36 3.81
CA THR A 14 -18.35 -14.01 3.38
C THR A 14 -18.35 -13.05 4.57
N ARG A 15 -17.23 -12.38 4.80
CA ARG A 15 -17.04 -11.46 5.92
C ARG A 15 -17.56 -10.06 5.57
N THR A 16 -17.94 -9.32 6.62
CA THR A 16 -18.26 -7.89 6.54
C THR A 16 -17.23 -7.11 7.35
N PHE A 17 -16.76 -5.99 6.84
CA PHE A 17 -15.77 -5.14 7.52
C PHE A 17 -16.03 -3.66 7.22
N LYS A 18 -15.34 -2.75 7.94
CA LYS A 18 -15.40 -1.32 7.64
C LYS A 18 -14.47 -1.01 6.45
N GLY A 19 -15.02 -0.45 5.38
CA GLY A 19 -14.29 0.05 4.22
C GLY A 19 -13.59 1.40 4.49
N LYS A 20 -13.01 2.00 3.44
CA LYS A 20 -12.29 3.29 3.55
C LYS A 20 -13.15 4.46 4.03
N ASP A 21 -14.43 4.45 3.69
CA ASP A 21 -15.42 5.47 4.10
C ASP A 21 -16.08 5.18 5.46
N GLY A 22 -15.59 4.17 6.19
CA GLY A 22 -16.13 3.73 7.47
C GLY A 22 -17.45 2.93 7.38
N LYS A 23 -18.04 2.78 6.18
CA LYS A 23 -19.26 1.99 5.99
C LYS A 23 -18.97 0.50 6.00
N LYS A 24 -19.99 -0.29 6.35
CA LYS A 24 -19.91 -1.76 6.25
C LYS A 24 -19.79 -2.18 4.78
N GLU A 25 -18.77 -2.96 4.49
CA GLU A 25 -18.48 -3.50 3.16
C GLU A 25 -18.43 -5.04 3.22
N LYS A 26 -19.02 -5.67 2.20
CA LYS A 26 -18.92 -7.13 2.05
C LYS A 26 -17.59 -7.51 1.43
N GLU A 27 -17.06 -8.66 1.83
CA GLU A 27 -15.87 -9.26 1.23
C GLU A 27 -16.12 -9.56 -0.25
N LYS A 28 -15.19 -9.12 -1.11
CA LYS A 28 -15.21 -9.34 -2.55
C LYS A 28 -13.95 -10.10 -2.95
N PHE A 29 -14.07 -10.94 -3.96
CA PHE A 29 -12.97 -11.76 -4.47
C PHE A 29 -12.66 -11.41 -5.92
N ALA A 30 -11.38 -11.48 -6.27
CA ALA A 30 -10.92 -11.37 -7.65
C ALA A 30 -9.73 -12.28 -7.88
N VAL A 31 -9.50 -12.65 -9.14
CA VAL A 31 -8.37 -13.49 -9.53
C VAL A 31 -7.06 -12.77 -9.22
N VAL A 32 -6.10 -13.48 -8.64
CA VAL A 32 -4.77 -12.93 -8.35
C VAL A 32 -4.07 -12.48 -9.63
N PRO A 33 -3.39 -11.32 -9.63
CA PRO A 33 -2.70 -10.81 -10.82
C PRO A 33 -1.31 -11.43 -10.97
N ILE A 34 -1.22 -12.75 -10.91
CA ILE A 34 0.02 -13.53 -11.13
C ILE A 34 -0.13 -14.28 -12.44
N PRO A 35 0.78 -14.10 -13.40
CA PRO A 35 0.75 -14.86 -14.65
C PRO A 35 1.11 -16.33 -14.42
N ASN A 36 0.68 -17.18 -15.33
CA ASN A 36 1.06 -18.59 -15.41
C ASN A 36 0.77 -19.41 -14.14
N THR A 37 -0.24 -19.04 -13.36
CA THR A 37 -0.68 -19.88 -12.24
C THR A 37 -1.21 -21.21 -12.75
N ILE A 38 -0.84 -22.33 -12.08
CA ILE A 38 -1.27 -23.68 -12.47
C ILE A 38 -2.74 -23.88 -12.15
N GLU A 39 -3.18 -23.29 -11.06
CA GLU A 39 -4.56 -23.37 -10.54
C GLU A 39 -5.15 -21.96 -10.47
N THR A 40 -6.46 -21.89 -10.35
CA THR A 40 -7.17 -20.62 -10.20
C THR A 40 -7.09 -20.17 -8.75
N TYR A 41 -6.39 -19.07 -8.51
CA TYR A 41 -6.33 -18.44 -7.20
C TYR A 41 -7.11 -17.14 -7.19
N VAL A 42 -7.86 -16.91 -6.10
CA VAL A 42 -8.55 -15.64 -5.87
C VAL A 42 -8.07 -15.03 -4.56
N VAL A 43 -8.01 -13.71 -4.53
CA VAL A 43 -7.71 -12.93 -3.33
C VAL A 43 -8.93 -12.08 -2.97
N SER A 44 -9.20 -11.93 -1.68
CA SER A 44 -10.25 -11.05 -1.20
C SER A 44 -9.72 -9.64 -0.87
N ASN A 45 -10.60 -8.65 -0.92
CA ASN A 45 -10.31 -7.30 -0.44
C ASN A 45 -10.07 -7.24 1.10
N TYR A 46 -10.25 -8.37 1.78
CA TYR A 46 -9.98 -8.58 3.21
C TYR A 46 -8.62 -9.26 3.48
N GLY A 47 -7.93 -9.74 2.44
CA GLY A 47 -6.64 -10.42 2.54
C GLY A 47 -6.72 -11.94 2.70
N ARG A 48 -7.85 -12.58 2.39
CA ARG A 48 -7.96 -14.05 2.30
C ARG A 48 -7.62 -14.49 0.89
N ILE A 49 -7.00 -15.66 0.75
CA ILE A 49 -6.60 -16.21 -0.55
C ILE A 49 -7.10 -17.63 -0.64
N PHE A 50 -7.70 -17.98 -1.77
CA PHE A 50 -8.28 -19.31 -1.99
C PHE A 50 -7.75 -19.92 -3.28
N ASN A 51 -7.54 -21.23 -3.23
CA ASN A 51 -7.44 -22.07 -4.39
C ASN A 51 -8.86 -22.49 -4.78
N VAL A 52 -9.34 -22.00 -5.91
CA VAL A 52 -10.72 -22.24 -6.35
C VAL A 52 -10.90 -23.67 -6.84
N ASP A 53 -9.90 -24.24 -7.52
CA ASP A 53 -9.95 -25.56 -8.12
C ASP A 53 -9.97 -26.67 -7.07
N LYS A 54 -9.32 -26.41 -5.94
CA LYS A 54 -9.27 -27.34 -4.79
C LYS A 54 -10.17 -26.95 -3.63
N ALA A 55 -10.88 -25.82 -3.73
CA ALA A 55 -11.87 -25.34 -2.79
C ALA A 55 -11.36 -25.16 -1.33
N TYR A 56 -10.14 -24.64 -1.12
CA TYR A 56 -9.62 -24.35 0.22
C TYR A 56 -8.97 -22.97 0.32
N GLU A 57 -8.94 -22.40 1.54
CA GLU A 57 -8.20 -21.17 1.87
C GLU A 57 -6.72 -21.49 2.05
N LEU A 58 -5.84 -20.72 1.38
CA LEU A 58 -4.41 -20.88 1.51
C LEU A 58 -3.94 -20.38 2.88
N GLU A 59 -3.04 -21.15 3.45
CA GLU A 59 -2.36 -20.74 4.69
C GLU A 59 -1.48 -19.50 4.45
N LYS A 60 -1.52 -18.57 5.41
CA LYS A 60 -0.63 -17.42 5.49
C LYS A 60 0.44 -17.71 6.53
N ARG A 61 1.68 -17.52 6.13
CA ARG A 61 2.85 -17.75 7.00
C ARG A 61 3.68 -16.48 7.11
N PRO A 62 4.33 -16.21 8.23
CA PRO A 62 5.32 -15.15 8.31
C PRO A 62 6.42 -15.33 7.26
N LEU A 63 6.83 -14.25 6.62
CA LEU A 63 7.96 -14.26 5.69
C LEU A 63 9.27 -14.58 6.44
N ARG A 64 9.40 -14.04 7.65
CA ARG A 64 10.54 -14.27 8.56
C ARG A 64 10.00 -14.52 9.96
N LYS A 65 10.66 -15.39 10.71
CA LYS A 65 10.28 -15.68 12.11
C LYS A 65 10.43 -14.45 13.00
N GLU A 66 11.43 -13.61 12.72
CA GLU A 66 11.75 -12.38 13.44
C GLU A 66 10.74 -11.25 13.17
N ASP A 67 10.03 -11.31 12.03
CA ASP A 67 8.99 -10.35 11.68
C ASP A 67 7.69 -11.08 11.29
N PRO A 68 6.91 -11.52 12.28
CA PRO A 68 5.71 -12.32 12.07
C PRO A 68 4.56 -11.53 11.41
N LYS A 69 4.68 -10.21 11.28
CA LYS A 69 3.66 -9.35 10.69
C LYS A 69 3.62 -9.42 9.16
N TYR A 70 4.75 -9.69 8.51
CA TYR A 70 4.81 -9.84 7.06
C TYR A 70 4.34 -11.21 6.64
N LEU A 71 3.08 -11.29 6.19
CA LEU A 71 2.44 -12.54 5.80
C LEU A 71 2.65 -12.82 4.31
N VAL A 72 3.05 -14.06 4.02
CA VAL A 72 3.14 -14.60 2.66
C VAL A 72 2.27 -15.84 2.50
N THR A 73 1.88 -16.12 1.27
CA THR A 73 1.25 -17.38 0.88
C THR A 73 2.03 -18.03 -0.26
N ARG A 74 1.86 -19.32 -0.46
CA ARG A 74 2.48 -20.05 -1.56
C ARG A 74 1.49 -20.22 -2.70
N ILE A 75 1.94 -19.90 -3.92
CA ILE A 75 1.18 -20.05 -5.15
C ILE A 75 2.04 -20.77 -6.18
N ASN A 76 1.46 -21.79 -6.80
CA ASN A 76 2.13 -22.58 -7.83
C ASN A 76 1.97 -21.91 -9.20
N THR A 77 3.07 -21.69 -9.87
CA THR A 77 3.15 -21.12 -11.22
C THR A 77 3.91 -22.06 -12.16
N ARG A 78 3.74 -21.90 -13.46
CA ARG A 78 4.60 -22.53 -14.46
C ARG A 78 5.69 -21.55 -14.91
N THR A 79 6.90 -22.04 -15.00
CA THR A 79 7.99 -21.34 -15.68
C THR A 79 7.86 -21.49 -17.20
N ASP A 80 8.62 -20.71 -17.97
CA ASP A 80 8.66 -20.79 -19.43
C ASP A 80 9.11 -22.19 -19.91
N ASP A 81 9.95 -22.88 -19.13
CA ASP A 81 10.35 -24.29 -19.37
C ASP A 81 9.28 -25.30 -18.95
N ASN A 82 8.05 -24.87 -18.71
CA ASN A 82 6.92 -25.69 -18.27
C ASN A 82 7.11 -26.41 -16.93
N LYS A 83 8.09 -26.01 -16.12
CA LYS A 83 8.34 -26.57 -14.78
C LYS A 83 7.44 -25.90 -13.75
N VAL A 84 7.05 -26.65 -12.73
CA VAL A 84 6.30 -26.14 -11.60
C VAL A 84 7.23 -25.37 -10.66
N ASN A 85 6.88 -24.10 -10.39
CA ASN A 85 7.55 -23.27 -9.40
C ASN A 85 6.57 -22.88 -8.28
N CYS A 86 6.96 -23.08 -7.03
CA CYS A 86 6.18 -22.69 -5.86
C CYS A 86 6.73 -21.38 -5.28
N GLY A 87 6.15 -20.25 -5.70
CA GLY A 87 6.56 -18.91 -5.27
C GLY A 87 5.90 -18.48 -3.95
N SER A 88 6.64 -17.70 -3.16
CA SER A 88 6.09 -17.02 -1.97
C SER A 88 5.67 -15.60 -2.35
N TYR A 89 4.42 -15.26 -2.10
CA TYR A 89 3.83 -13.97 -2.46
C TYR A 89 3.29 -13.25 -1.23
N ALA A 90 3.68 -11.99 -1.06
CA ALA A 90 3.21 -11.17 0.05
C ALA A 90 1.71 -10.88 -0.09
N VAL A 91 0.93 -11.18 0.96
CA VAL A 91 -0.54 -11.07 0.95
C VAL A 91 -0.99 -9.63 0.69
N ASN A 92 -0.37 -8.65 1.37
CA ASN A 92 -0.68 -7.24 1.19
C ASN A 92 -0.41 -6.75 -0.25
N VAL A 93 0.64 -7.26 -0.91
CA VAL A 93 0.96 -6.93 -2.31
C VAL A 93 -0.09 -7.52 -3.26
N LEU A 94 -0.54 -8.75 -3.02
CA LEU A 94 -1.62 -9.36 -3.81
C LEU A 94 -2.91 -8.56 -3.71
N VAL A 95 -3.30 -8.17 -2.48
CA VAL A 95 -4.49 -7.35 -2.24
C VAL A 95 -4.35 -5.98 -2.90
N ALA A 96 -3.20 -5.31 -2.73
CA ALA A 96 -3.00 -3.98 -3.29
C ALA A 96 -3.03 -3.99 -4.82
N ASN A 97 -2.33 -4.93 -5.46
CA ASN A 97 -2.35 -5.07 -6.92
C ASN A 97 -3.76 -5.34 -7.47
N THR A 98 -4.63 -5.95 -6.66
CA THR A 98 -5.98 -6.33 -7.08
C THR A 98 -7.02 -5.26 -6.80
N PHE A 99 -6.96 -4.62 -5.62
CA PHE A 99 -8.04 -3.75 -5.13
C PHE A 99 -7.65 -2.29 -4.90
N VAL A 100 -6.34 -1.98 -4.83
CA VAL A 100 -5.87 -0.60 -4.63
C VAL A 100 -5.38 -0.05 -5.96
N LYS A 101 -6.29 0.61 -6.70
CA LYS A 101 -5.96 1.22 -7.98
C LYS A 101 -4.85 2.25 -7.85
N LYS A 102 -3.81 2.12 -8.67
CA LYS A 102 -2.83 3.19 -8.88
C LYS A 102 -3.44 4.26 -9.78
N SER A 103 -3.41 5.51 -9.33
CA SER A 103 -3.73 6.67 -10.15
C SER A 103 -2.59 6.96 -11.14
N LYS A 104 -2.86 7.79 -12.15
CA LYS A 104 -1.78 8.31 -13.02
C LYS A 104 -0.70 9.03 -12.22
N ARG A 105 -1.10 9.68 -11.12
CA ARG A 105 -0.19 10.37 -10.20
C ARG A 105 0.71 9.40 -9.44
N ASP A 106 0.18 8.27 -8.95
CA ASP A 106 0.99 7.26 -8.28
C ASP A 106 2.07 6.68 -9.20
N VAL A 107 1.74 6.50 -10.48
CA VAL A 107 2.70 6.06 -11.50
C VAL A 107 3.78 7.13 -11.72
N ALA A 108 3.38 8.40 -11.88
CA ALA A 108 4.31 9.52 -12.09
C ALA A 108 5.26 9.72 -10.89
N LEU A 109 4.79 9.48 -9.67
CA LEU A 109 5.60 9.56 -8.44
C LEU A 109 6.35 8.27 -8.11
N ASN A 110 6.34 7.28 -9.02
CA ASN A 110 6.99 5.98 -8.84
C ASN A 110 6.61 5.29 -7.51
N ARG A 111 5.34 5.32 -7.15
CA ARG A 111 4.79 4.65 -5.97
C ARG A 111 4.63 3.16 -6.25
N VAL A 112 5.63 2.37 -5.88
CA VAL A 112 5.69 0.92 -6.17
C VAL A 112 5.67 0.05 -4.92
N ILE A 113 5.81 0.65 -3.74
CA ILE A 113 5.83 -0.05 -2.46
C ILE A 113 4.42 -0.05 -1.87
N VAL A 114 3.96 -1.21 -1.41
CA VAL A 114 2.71 -1.33 -0.66
C VAL A 114 3.00 -1.09 0.82
N HIS A 115 2.33 -0.11 1.41
CA HIS A 115 2.50 0.26 2.81
C HIS A 115 1.16 0.18 3.56
N PRO A 116 1.08 -0.51 4.72
CA PRO A 116 -0.09 -0.51 5.58
C PRO A 116 -0.21 0.84 6.32
N ILE A 117 -1.38 1.46 6.25
CA ILE A 117 -1.64 2.79 6.83
C ILE A 117 -1.51 2.77 8.37
N ASP A 118 -1.94 1.66 9.00
CA ASP A 118 -1.84 1.46 10.44
C ASP A 118 -0.48 0.91 10.92
N TRP A 119 0.49 0.75 10.00
CA TRP A 119 1.80 0.15 10.25
C TRP A 119 1.77 -1.34 10.66
N ASP A 120 0.63 -1.98 10.59
CA ASP A 120 0.50 -3.42 10.80
C ASP A 120 0.48 -4.17 9.46
N ALA A 121 1.61 -4.78 9.10
CA ALA A 121 1.76 -5.50 7.85
C ALA A 121 0.90 -6.79 7.79
N SER A 122 0.37 -7.26 8.92
CA SER A 122 -0.58 -8.38 8.98
C SER A 122 -1.99 -7.98 8.58
N ASN A 123 -2.33 -6.69 8.71
CA ASN A 123 -3.61 -6.13 8.30
C ASN A 123 -3.64 -5.85 6.80
N SER A 124 -3.85 -6.89 6.02
CA SER A 124 -3.85 -6.84 4.55
C SER A 124 -5.19 -6.40 3.94
N ARG A 125 -6.08 -5.74 4.69
CA ARG A 125 -7.32 -5.19 4.13
C ARG A 125 -7.01 -4.08 3.13
N TYR A 126 -7.68 -4.08 1.97
CA TYR A 126 -7.42 -3.10 0.91
C TYR A 126 -7.55 -1.64 1.38
N CYS A 127 -8.47 -1.36 2.33
CA CYS A 127 -8.68 -0.03 2.89
C CYS A 127 -7.51 0.44 3.79
N ASN A 128 -6.70 -0.50 4.27
CA ASN A 128 -5.50 -0.24 5.06
C ASN A 128 -4.22 -0.13 4.19
N LEU A 129 -4.32 -0.34 2.88
CA LEU A 129 -3.15 -0.37 2.01
C LEU A 129 -3.07 0.88 1.14
N GLN A 130 -1.87 1.40 0.99
CA GLN A 130 -1.56 2.51 0.10
C GLN A 130 -0.26 2.25 -0.68
N TRP A 131 -0.18 2.86 -1.86
CA TRP A 131 1.05 2.88 -2.64
C TRP A 131 1.92 4.05 -2.22
N VAL A 132 3.20 3.78 -1.95
CA VAL A 132 4.21 4.79 -1.59
C VAL A 132 5.49 4.54 -2.38
N ASN A 133 6.35 5.55 -2.47
CA ASN A 133 7.73 5.38 -2.88
C ASN A 133 8.69 5.35 -1.67
N ARG A 134 9.98 5.15 -1.92
CA ARG A 134 11.00 5.04 -0.85
C ARG A 134 11.11 6.32 -0.02
N THR A 135 11.04 7.48 -0.67
CA THR A 135 11.14 8.79 0.00
C THR A 135 9.95 9.01 0.93
N GLU A 136 8.73 8.77 0.43
CA GLU A 136 7.52 8.86 1.24
C GLU A 136 7.57 7.91 2.44
N LEU A 137 8.00 6.65 2.22
CA LEU A 137 8.11 5.66 3.29
C LEU A 137 9.11 6.08 4.36
N SER A 138 10.25 6.67 3.98
CA SER A 138 11.24 7.18 4.92
C SER A 138 10.67 8.32 5.77
N ILE A 139 10.03 9.30 5.13
CA ILE A 139 9.41 10.44 5.81
C ILE A 139 8.31 9.96 6.79
N LEU A 140 7.42 9.07 6.34
CA LEU A 140 6.36 8.50 7.16
C LEU A 140 6.92 7.76 8.38
N LYS A 141 8.04 7.05 8.22
CA LYS A 141 8.72 6.33 9.30
C LYS A 141 9.29 7.31 10.33
N ASP A 142 10.00 8.36 9.89
CA ASP A 142 10.60 9.35 10.77
C ASP A 142 9.51 10.09 11.58
N ILE A 143 8.38 10.42 10.94
CA ILE A 143 7.22 11.04 11.60
C ILE A 143 6.63 10.10 12.65
N ARG A 144 6.43 8.81 12.31
CA ARG A 144 5.90 7.81 13.25
C ARG A 144 6.81 7.64 14.46
N ASP A 145 8.12 7.59 14.23
CA ASP A 145 9.11 7.32 15.28
C ASP A 145 9.36 8.56 16.18
N GLY A 146 8.65 9.68 15.92
CA GLY A 146 8.77 10.93 16.69
C GLY A 146 10.14 11.60 16.59
N LYS A 147 10.91 11.29 15.55
CA LYS A 147 12.27 11.80 15.32
C LYS A 147 12.30 13.11 14.54
N THR A 148 11.18 13.83 14.50
CA THR A 148 11.02 15.00 13.64
C THR A 148 10.92 16.28 14.46
N GLU A 149 11.85 17.20 14.22
CA GLU A 149 11.78 18.60 14.64
C GLU A 149 11.11 19.45 13.56
N GLU A 150 10.75 20.69 13.87
CA GLU A 150 10.14 21.62 12.89
C GLU A 150 11.01 21.78 11.63
N LYS A 151 12.33 21.84 11.80
CA LYS A 151 13.30 21.93 10.69
C LYS A 151 13.27 20.73 9.77
N ASP A 152 12.94 19.54 10.28
CA ASP A 152 12.84 18.34 9.47
C ASP A 152 11.58 18.36 8.60
N TYR A 153 10.47 18.85 9.14
CA TYR A 153 9.26 19.08 8.34
C TYR A 153 9.52 20.05 7.19
N VAL A 154 10.31 21.13 7.42
CA VAL A 154 10.72 22.06 6.35
C VAL A 154 11.53 21.32 5.28
N ARG A 155 12.49 20.50 5.67
CA ARG A 155 13.31 19.69 4.75
C ARG A 155 12.45 18.72 3.94
N TYR A 156 11.50 18.04 4.59
CA TYR A 156 10.60 17.10 3.89
C TYR A 156 9.71 17.82 2.88
N VAL A 157 9.15 18.98 3.23
CA VAL A 157 8.36 19.78 2.28
C VAL A 157 9.22 20.21 1.10
N CYS A 158 10.43 20.73 1.34
CA CYS A 158 11.36 21.13 0.28
C CYS A 158 11.71 19.95 -0.65
N LEU A 159 12.00 18.78 -0.07
CA LEU A 159 12.32 17.56 -0.84
C LEU A 159 11.13 17.11 -1.69
N LEU A 160 9.92 17.08 -1.12
CA LEU A 160 8.72 16.69 -1.83
C LEU A 160 8.38 17.68 -2.96
N LEU A 161 8.55 19.00 -2.73
CA LEU A 161 8.39 20.02 -3.76
C LEU A 161 9.40 19.81 -4.89
N GLN A 162 10.67 19.55 -4.58
CA GLN A 162 11.71 19.26 -5.57
C GLN A 162 11.38 18.02 -6.42
N LEU A 163 10.75 17.02 -5.82
CA LEU A 163 10.30 15.81 -6.50
C LEU A 163 8.97 16.01 -7.26
N GLY A 164 8.45 17.24 -7.32
CA GLY A 164 7.25 17.58 -8.08
C GLY A 164 5.92 17.22 -7.39
N TYR A 165 5.91 17.08 -6.07
CA TYR A 165 4.68 16.83 -5.33
C TYR A 165 3.80 18.08 -5.28
N LEU A 166 2.48 17.88 -5.38
CA LEU A 166 1.50 18.94 -5.19
C LEU A 166 1.21 19.14 -3.70
N ASN A 167 0.65 20.30 -3.35
CA ASN A 167 0.34 20.62 -1.96
C ASN A 167 -0.56 19.57 -1.29
N ASP A 168 -1.50 18.96 -2.03
CA ASP A 168 -2.40 17.95 -1.46
C ASP A 168 -1.70 16.61 -1.22
N ASP A 169 -0.76 16.21 -2.08
CA ASP A 169 0.11 15.06 -1.84
C ASP A 169 0.96 15.27 -0.57
N ILE A 170 1.56 16.47 -0.47
CA ILE A 170 2.43 16.82 0.68
C ILE A 170 1.63 16.81 1.98
N LYS A 171 0.41 17.38 1.98
CA LYS A 171 -0.48 17.35 3.15
C LYS A 171 -0.85 15.94 3.59
N ALA A 172 -1.03 15.02 2.63
CA ALA A 172 -1.37 13.63 2.91
C ALA A 172 -0.20 12.87 3.56
N ILE A 173 1.04 13.17 3.13
CA ILE A 173 2.26 12.54 3.65
C ILE A 173 2.65 13.13 5.00
N ILE A 174 2.71 14.47 5.07
CA ILE A 174 3.10 15.22 6.27
C ILE A 174 1.86 15.53 7.09
N ASN A 175 1.51 14.65 8.01
CA ASN A 175 0.38 14.85 8.92
C ASN A 175 0.74 15.87 10.01
N LEU A 176 0.93 17.14 9.63
CA LEU A 176 1.18 18.22 10.56
C LEU A 176 -0.07 18.49 11.38
N PRO A 177 0.03 18.66 12.71
CA PRO A 177 -1.10 19.00 13.59
C PRO A 177 -1.65 20.41 13.38
N MET A 178 -1.18 21.16 12.39
CA MET A 178 -1.46 22.58 12.22
C MET A 178 -2.72 22.88 11.41
N LYS A 179 -3.56 23.78 11.94
CA LYS A 179 -4.64 24.46 11.19
C LYS A 179 -4.15 25.22 9.94
N ALA A 180 -2.83 25.39 9.77
CA ALA A 180 -2.19 26.21 8.74
C ALA A 180 -1.33 25.41 7.73
N LYS A 181 -1.61 24.11 7.51
CA LYS A 181 -0.81 23.25 6.59
C LYS A 181 -0.57 23.86 5.22
N VAL A 182 -1.57 24.47 4.60
CA VAL A 182 -1.47 25.08 3.27
C VAL A 182 -0.57 26.29 3.30
N LYS A 183 -0.75 27.15 4.32
CA LYS A 183 0.06 28.36 4.48
C LYS A 183 1.52 27.99 4.68
N PHE A 184 1.82 27.03 5.54
CA PHE A 184 3.18 26.56 5.82
C PHE A 184 3.88 26.04 4.54
N ILE A 185 3.20 25.19 3.74
CA ILE A 185 3.74 24.69 2.48
C ILE A 185 3.98 25.83 1.48
N ASN A 186 3.05 26.78 1.39
CA ASN A 186 3.18 27.93 0.51
C ASN A 186 4.29 28.89 0.94
N ASP A 187 4.47 29.09 2.23
CA ASP A 187 5.54 29.92 2.77
C ASP A 187 6.92 29.29 2.52
N ILE A 188 7.03 27.96 2.61
CA ILE A 188 8.24 27.23 2.20
C ILE A 188 8.47 27.36 0.69
N ARG A 189 7.42 27.20 -0.13
CA ARG A 189 7.52 27.34 -1.59
C ARG A 189 8.00 28.72 -2.01
N LYS A 190 7.53 29.78 -1.33
CA LYS A 190 7.97 31.17 -1.53
C LYS A 190 9.29 31.48 -0.85
N ARG A 191 9.87 30.55 -0.11
CA ARG A 191 11.10 30.72 0.70
C ARG A 191 11.00 31.85 1.72
N SER A 192 9.78 32.18 2.17
CA SER A 192 9.53 33.24 3.16
C SER A 192 9.85 32.81 4.59
N ILE A 193 9.89 31.49 4.83
CA ILE A 193 10.34 30.90 6.11
C ILE A 193 11.53 29.97 5.85
N TYR A 194 12.45 29.89 6.79
CA TYR A 194 13.67 29.05 6.70
C TYR A 194 14.43 29.15 5.36
N PRO A 195 14.74 30.37 4.84
CA PRO A 195 15.28 30.56 3.50
C PRO A 195 16.60 29.83 3.28
N TYR A 196 17.46 29.70 4.29
CA TYR A 196 18.74 28.98 4.21
C TYR A 196 18.58 27.46 4.08
N ILE A 197 17.48 26.87 4.60
CA ILE A 197 17.15 25.47 4.37
C ILE A 197 16.60 25.32 2.95
N CYS A 198 15.65 26.17 2.58
CA CYS A 198 14.97 26.14 1.28
C CYS A 198 15.95 26.36 0.12
N ALA A 199 17.02 27.17 0.32
CA ALA A 199 18.03 27.44 -0.70
C ALA A 199 18.80 26.20 -1.17
N LYS A 200 18.82 25.13 -0.37
CA LYS A 200 19.50 23.86 -0.70
C LYS A 200 18.69 23.00 -1.69
N TYR A 201 17.45 23.34 -1.95
CA TYR A 201 16.54 22.58 -2.80
C TYR A 201 16.13 23.38 -4.04
N LYS A 202 16.01 22.67 -5.18
CA LYS A 202 15.59 23.26 -6.47
C LYS A 202 14.14 22.85 -6.74
N TYR A 203 13.19 23.75 -6.53
CA TYR A 203 11.75 23.55 -6.81
C TYR A 203 11.11 24.86 -7.25
#